data_0f9cdf3490c540d6df669a2380b63015
#
_entry.id   0f9cdf3490c540d6df669a2380b63015
#
_cell.length_a   1.000
_cell.length_b   1.000
_cell.length_c   1.000
_cell.angle_alpha   90.00
_cell.angle_beta   90.00
_cell.angle_gamma   90.00
#
_symmetry.space_group_name_H-M   'P 1'
#
loop_
_entity.id
_entity.type
_entity.pdbx_description
1 polymer ?
#
loop_
_entity_poly.entity_id
_entity_poly.type
_entity_poly.pdbx_seq_one_letter_code
_entity_poly.pdbx_strand_id
1 'polypeptide(L)' 'NARQFELEIITDSRPGLLNMISGEINQLNLEIDKARINTLGNRAEDFFLITSKKIEKGTIKQLKKNILERLT' A
#
# COMPACT_ATOMS: atom_id res chain seq x y z
N ASN A 1 -10.76 -12.31 -14.72
CA ASN A 1 -9.36 -12.47 -14.38
C ASN A 1 -8.93 -11.47 -13.32
N ALA A 2 -8.15 -11.95 -12.36
CA ALA A 2 -7.59 -11.08 -11.34
C ALA A 2 -6.53 -10.18 -11.96
N ARG A 3 -6.46 -8.94 -11.48
CA ARG A 3 -5.45 -8.00 -11.89
C ARG A 3 -4.53 -7.69 -10.72
N GLN A 4 -3.28 -7.40 -11.04
CA GLN A 4 -2.27 -7.14 -10.03
C GLN A 4 -1.55 -5.83 -10.33
N PHE A 5 -1.12 -5.15 -9.27
CA PHE A 5 -0.21 -4.02 -9.40
C PHE A 5 0.70 -3.97 -8.18
N GLU A 6 1.86 -3.37 -8.37
CA GLU A 6 2.82 -3.20 -7.29
C GLU A 6 2.71 -1.80 -6.72
N LEU A 7 2.77 -1.72 -5.40
CA LEU A 7 2.80 -0.46 -4.69
C LEU A 7 4.09 -0.41 -3.86
N GLU A 8 4.86 0.63 -4.07
CA GLU A 8 6.07 0.87 -3.30
C GLU A 8 5.90 2.12 -2.45
N ILE A 9 6.21 2.00 -1.17
CA ILE A 9 6.13 3.13 -0.24
C ILE A 9 7.49 3.29 0.43
N ILE A 10 8.09 4.46 0.22
CA ILE A 10 9.38 4.80 0.83
C ILE A 10 9.13 6.01 1.71
N THR A 11 9.34 5.83 3.01
CA THR A 11 9.07 6.88 3.98
C THR A 11 9.93 6.65 5.23
N ASP A 12 9.86 7.56 6.18
CA ASP A 12 10.49 7.33 7.47
C ASP A 12 9.76 6.21 8.22
N SER A 13 10.53 5.43 8.95
CA SER A 13 9.97 4.33 9.75
C SER A 13 9.19 4.93 10.91
N ARG A 14 7.95 4.46 11.11
CA ARG A 14 7.08 4.93 12.19
C ARG A 14 6.18 3.81 12.67
N PRO A 15 5.78 3.83 13.96
CA PRO A 15 4.86 2.81 14.48
C PRO A 15 3.54 2.79 13.73
N GLY A 16 3.02 1.59 13.50
CA GLY A 16 1.72 1.42 12.86
C GLY A 16 1.68 1.63 11.36
N LEU A 17 2.83 1.85 10.72
CA LEU A 17 2.88 2.11 9.28
C LEU A 17 2.24 0.98 8.48
N LEU A 18 2.60 -0.26 8.76
CA LEU A 18 2.07 -1.41 8.03
C LEU A 18 0.57 -1.56 8.23
N ASN A 19 0.09 -1.39 9.46
CA ASN A 19 -1.34 -1.46 9.75
C ASN A 19 -2.12 -0.36 9.01
N MET A 20 -1.57 0.83 8.95
CA MET A 20 -2.21 1.93 8.24
C MET A 20 -2.34 1.62 6.75
N ILE A 21 -1.25 1.17 6.13
CA ILE A 21 -1.24 0.87 4.70
C ILE A 21 -2.20 -0.28 4.39
N SER A 22 -2.16 -1.34 5.19
CA SER A 22 -3.05 -2.49 5.02
C SER A 22 -4.51 -2.08 5.15
N GLY A 23 -4.82 -1.20 6.10
CA GLY A 23 -6.16 -0.69 6.30
C GLY A 23 -6.68 0.08 5.09
N GLU A 24 -5.84 0.94 4.51
CA GLU A 24 -6.23 1.70 3.32
C GLU A 24 -6.48 0.78 2.13
N ILE A 25 -5.66 -0.24 1.97
CA ILE A 25 -5.83 -1.22 0.90
C ILE A 25 -7.15 -1.98 1.08
N ASN A 26 -7.44 -2.42 2.30
CA ASN A 26 -8.67 -3.15 2.60
C ASN A 26 -9.93 -2.30 2.40
N GLN A 27 -9.86 -1.02 2.72
CA GLN A 27 -11.02 -0.12 2.57
C GLN A 27 -11.47 0.00 1.11
N LEU A 28 -10.57 -0.22 0.18
CA LEU A 28 -10.88 -0.16 -1.25
C LEU A 28 -11.18 -1.54 -1.82
N ASN A 29 -11.38 -2.53 -0.98
CA ASN A 29 -11.67 -3.92 -1.36
C ASN A 29 -10.58 -4.54 -2.21
N LEU A 30 -9.34 -4.14 -1.95
CA LEU A 30 -8.17 -4.71 -2.59
C LEU A 30 -7.54 -5.72 -1.64
N GLU A 31 -6.82 -6.68 -2.20
CA GLU A 31 -6.15 -7.72 -1.41
C GLU A 31 -4.65 -7.61 -1.56
N ILE A 32 -3.94 -7.87 -0.47
CA ILE A 32 -2.49 -7.95 -0.50
C ILE A 32 -2.12 -9.41 -0.76
N ASP A 33 -1.51 -9.65 -1.92
CA ASP A 33 -1.02 -10.98 -2.26
C ASP A 33 0.34 -11.24 -1.62
N LYS A 34 1.23 -10.26 -1.69
CA LYS A 34 2.56 -10.34 -1.09
C LYS A 34 2.95 -8.99 -0.54
N ALA A 35 3.75 -9.02 0.53
CA ALA A 35 4.32 -7.81 1.09
C ALA A 35 5.78 -8.06 1.43
N ARG A 36 6.63 -7.10 1.13
CA ARG A 36 8.02 -7.12 1.52
C ARG A 36 8.31 -5.87 2.33
N ILE A 37 8.73 -6.05 3.55
CA ILE A 37 8.98 -4.96 4.47
C ILE A 37 10.48 -4.89 4.71
N ASN A 38 11.07 -3.74 4.37
CA ASN A 38 12.49 -3.48 4.56
C ASN A 38 12.66 -2.24 5.43
N THR A 39 13.37 -2.39 6.54
CA THR A 39 13.67 -1.25 7.40
C THR A 39 15.18 -1.03 7.42
N LEU A 40 15.60 0.16 7.00
CA LEU A 40 17.02 0.54 6.94
C LEU A 40 17.20 1.78 7.81
N GLY A 41 17.61 1.57 9.07
CA GLY A 41 17.71 2.67 10.02
C GLY A 41 16.34 3.30 10.26
N ASN A 42 16.22 4.59 9.97
CA ASN A 42 14.96 5.32 10.15
C ASN A 42 14.08 5.30 8.91
N ARG A 43 14.45 4.52 7.91
CA ARG A 43 13.75 4.51 6.62
C ARG A 43 13.03 3.18 6.43
N ALA A 44 11.80 3.26 5.94
CA ALA A 44 11.03 2.09 5.57
C ALA A 44 10.85 2.05 4.05
N GLU A 45 11.13 0.89 3.45
CA GLU A 45 10.93 0.64 2.02
C GLU A 45 10.03 -0.58 1.91
N ASP A 46 8.75 -0.34 1.68
CA ASP A 46 7.74 -1.38 1.71
C ASP A 46 7.19 -1.62 0.31
N PHE A 47 7.10 -2.88 -0.06
CA PHE A 47 6.53 -3.30 -1.34
C PHE A 47 5.29 -4.14 -1.09
N PHE A 48 4.27 -3.88 -1.88
CA PHE A 48 3.03 -4.64 -1.83
C PHE A 48 2.63 -5.09 -3.23
N LEU A 49 2.36 -6.37 -3.38
CA LEU A 49 1.70 -6.87 -4.58
C LEU A 49 0.22 -6.97 -4.27
N ILE A 50 -0.55 -6.15 -4.96
CA ILE A 50 -1.98 -5.98 -4.68
C ILE A 50 -2.78 -6.62 -5.79
N THR A 51 -3.79 -7.38 -5.42
CA THR A 51 -4.62 -8.13 -6.34
C THR A 51 -6.07 -7.74 -6.16
N SER A 52 -6.79 -7.62 -7.26
CA SER A 52 -8.24 -7.41 -7.25
C SER A 52 -8.85 -8.02 -8.49
N LYS A 53 -10.11 -8.38 -8.41
CA LYS A 53 -10.85 -8.88 -9.57
C LYS A 53 -10.99 -7.80 -10.63
N LYS A 54 -11.08 -6.56 -10.20
CA LYS A 54 -11.24 -5.42 -11.09
C LYS A 54 -10.49 -4.22 -10.50
N ILE A 55 -9.47 -3.76 -11.20
CA ILE A 55 -8.69 -2.59 -10.78
C ILE A 55 -8.99 -1.46 -11.74
N GLU A 56 -9.50 -0.36 -11.21
CA GLU A 56 -9.77 0.84 -11.98
C GLU A 56 -8.72 1.90 -11.66
N LYS A 57 -8.45 2.76 -12.64
CA LYS A 57 -7.47 3.84 -12.45
C LYS A 57 -7.83 4.74 -11.27
N GLY A 58 -9.12 5.00 -11.09
CA GLY A 58 -9.57 5.81 -9.98
C GLY A 58 -9.27 5.18 -8.63
N THR A 59 -9.34 3.85 -8.53
CA THR A 59 -9.04 3.13 -7.29
C THR A 59 -7.57 3.28 -6.92
N ILE A 60 -6.68 3.13 -7.89
CA ILE A 60 -5.23 3.26 -7.66
C ILE A 60 -4.89 4.68 -7.21
N LYS A 61 -5.45 5.69 -7.87
CA LYS A 61 -5.24 7.08 -7.49
C LYS A 61 -5.77 7.36 -6.09
N GLN A 62 -6.93 6.83 -5.76
CA GLN A 62 -7.52 7.02 -4.44
C GLN A 62 -6.66 6.39 -3.36
N LEU A 63 -6.13 5.20 -3.62
CA LEU A 63 -5.25 4.52 -2.68
C LEU A 63 -4.01 5.36 -2.41
N LYS A 64 -3.35 5.84 -3.46
CA LYS A 64 -2.16 6.67 -3.32
C LYS A 64 -2.46 7.94 -2.54
N LYS A 65 -3.55 8.59 -2.87
CA LYS A 65 -3.96 9.82 -2.19
C LYS A 65 -4.20 9.58 -0.70
N ASN A 66 -4.93 8.52 -0.38
CA ASN A 66 -5.25 8.19 1.01
C ASN A 66 -3.99 7.93 1.82
N ILE A 67 -3.05 7.17 1.26
CA ILE A 67 -1.80 6.86 1.94
C ILE A 67 -0.96 8.12 2.13
N LEU A 68 -0.82 8.94 1.09
CA LEU A 68 -0.05 10.18 1.19
C LEU A 68 -0.62 11.12 2.25
N GLU A 69 -1.93 11.26 2.31
CA GLU A 69 -2.57 12.10 3.32
C GLU A 69 -2.28 11.60 4.73
N ARG A 70 -2.21 10.27 4.93
CA ARG A 70 -1.91 9.70 6.23
C ARG A 70 -0.44 9.84 6.61
N LEU A 71 0.45 9.96 5.62
CA LEU A 71 1.88 10.10 5.87
C LEU A 71 2.30 11.55 6.12
N THR A 72 1.47 12.49 5.78
CA THR A 72 1.71 13.90 6.06
C THR A 72 0.88 14.34 7.25
#